data_44348e93e4debffabe0f443f8f8542fb
#
_entry.id   44348e93e4debffabe0f443f8f8542fb
#
_cell.length_a   1.000
_cell.length_b   1.000
_cell.length_c   1.000
_cell.angle_alpha   90.00
_cell.angle_beta   90.00
_cell.angle_gamma   90.00
#
_symmetry.space_group_name_H-M   'P 1'
#
loop_
_entity.id
_entity.type
_entity.pdbx_description
1 polymer ?
#
loop_
_entity_poly.entity_id
_entity_poly.type
_entity_poly.pdbx_seq_one_letter_code
_entity_poly.pdbx_strand_id
1 'polypeptide(L)' 'VYLTFDVDGLDSSIMPATGTPEPGGLLWDETLDIIRIAAKNSKIVGADINELSPIKGFDSYNFLVAKLAYKILSYKFLY' A
#
# COMPACT_ATOMS: atom_id res chain seq x y z
N VAL A 1 9.03 -4.02 -14.06
CA VAL A 1 8.89 -4.63 -12.72
C VAL A 1 7.43 -4.89 -12.41
N TYR A 2 7.19 -5.89 -11.60
CA TYR A 2 5.87 -6.18 -11.03
C TYR A 2 5.91 -5.79 -9.55
N LEU A 3 5.00 -4.91 -9.14
CA LEU A 3 4.95 -4.40 -7.76
C LEU A 3 4.04 -5.29 -6.91
N THR A 4 4.59 -5.92 -5.90
CA THR A 4 3.78 -6.63 -4.91
C THR A 4 3.87 -5.90 -3.58
N PHE A 5 2.72 -5.68 -2.94
CA PHE A 5 2.65 -4.89 -1.72
C PHE A 5 1.83 -5.65 -0.66
N ASP A 6 2.47 -5.93 0.47
CA ASP A 6 1.79 -6.47 1.65
C ASP A 6 1.42 -5.34 2.59
N VAL A 7 0.13 -5.22 2.93
CA VAL A 7 -0.31 -4.13 3.81
C VAL A 7 0.22 -4.26 5.24
N ASP A 8 0.71 -5.44 5.63
CA ASP A 8 1.39 -5.62 6.91
C ASP A 8 2.79 -4.97 6.93
N GLY A 9 3.28 -4.50 5.79
CA GLY A 9 4.47 -3.64 5.74
C GLY A 9 4.22 -2.23 6.25
N LEU A 10 2.94 -1.80 6.29
CA LEU A 10 2.55 -0.53 6.89
C LEU A 10 2.56 -0.64 8.42
N ASP A 11 2.87 0.49 9.08
CA ASP A 11 2.86 0.52 10.54
C ASP A 11 1.48 0.18 11.09
N SER A 12 1.43 -0.58 12.19
CA SER A 12 0.17 -1.00 12.81
C SER A 12 -0.70 0.17 13.26
N SER A 13 -0.12 1.36 13.44
CA SER A 13 -0.89 2.56 13.79
C SER A 13 -1.81 3.03 12.66
N ILE A 14 -1.48 2.71 11.40
CA ILE A 14 -2.30 3.10 10.25
C ILE A 14 -2.97 1.90 9.58
N MET A 15 -2.48 0.69 9.80
CA MET A 15 -3.03 -0.52 9.18
C MET A 15 -3.03 -1.71 10.14
N PRO A 16 -3.96 -1.73 11.10
CA PRO A 16 -4.12 -2.92 11.96
C PRO A 16 -4.97 -4.03 11.31
N ALA A 17 -5.58 -3.78 10.15
CA ALA A 17 -6.50 -4.72 9.48
C ALA A 17 -5.74 -5.74 8.64
N THR A 18 -4.85 -6.48 9.28
CA THR A 18 -4.04 -7.55 8.69
C THR A 18 -3.85 -8.67 9.71
N GLY A 19 -3.47 -9.86 9.26
CA GLY A 19 -3.24 -10.99 10.15
C GLY A 19 -2.04 -10.82 11.07
N THR A 20 -1.06 -10.02 10.65
CA THR A 20 0.19 -9.79 11.41
C THR A 20 0.51 -8.30 11.49
N PRO A 21 -0.30 -7.50 12.23
CA PRO A 21 0.00 -6.08 12.38
C PRO A 21 1.33 -5.89 13.14
N GLU A 22 2.22 -5.07 12.58
CA GLU A 22 3.57 -4.87 13.11
C GLU A 22 3.82 -3.43 13.47
N PRO A 23 4.38 -3.14 14.66
CA PRO A 23 4.86 -1.79 14.97
C PRO A 23 6.18 -1.52 14.23
N GLY A 24 6.47 -0.25 13.99
CA GLY A 24 7.70 0.15 13.31
C GLY A 24 7.68 -0.05 11.81
N GLY A 25 6.50 -0.21 11.21
CA GLY A 25 6.35 -0.32 9.77
C GLY A 25 6.37 1.03 9.07
N LEU A 26 6.08 1.01 7.75
CA LEU A 26 6.06 2.21 6.93
C LEU A 26 4.84 3.07 7.25
N LEU A 27 5.02 4.38 7.25
CA LEU A 27 3.93 5.34 7.30
C LEU A 27 3.48 5.68 5.88
N TRP A 28 2.36 6.38 5.77
CA TRP A 28 1.71 6.65 4.48
C TRP A 28 2.62 7.39 3.50
N ASP A 29 3.21 8.51 3.94
CA ASP A 29 4.02 9.34 3.07
C ASP A 29 5.29 8.63 2.62
N GLU A 30 5.95 7.89 3.51
CA GLU A 30 7.11 7.07 3.16
C GLU A 30 6.76 6.02 2.10
N THR A 31 5.61 5.37 2.27
CA THR A 31 5.12 4.36 1.33
C THR A 31 4.91 4.96 -0.05
N LEU A 32 4.25 6.11 -0.12
CA LEU A 32 4.01 6.79 -1.40
C LEU A 32 5.31 7.24 -2.05
N ASP A 33 6.29 7.71 -1.26
CA ASP A 33 7.59 8.11 -1.79
C ASP A 33 8.33 6.92 -2.40
N ILE A 34 8.33 5.77 -1.75
CA ILE A 34 8.97 4.56 -2.26
C ILE A 34 8.32 4.13 -3.58
N ILE A 35 7.00 4.09 -3.63
CA ILE A 35 6.26 3.67 -4.83
C ILE A 35 6.51 4.66 -5.97
N ARG A 36 6.51 5.95 -5.68
CA ARG A 36 6.77 6.98 -6.68
C ARG A 36 8.17 6.87 -7.25
N ILE A 37 9.18 6.65 -6.40
CA ILE A 37 10.56 6.45 -6.86
C ILE A 37 10.65 5.21 -7.75
N ALA A 38 10.00 4.12 -7.38
CA ALA A 38 9.96 2.91 -8.19
C ALA A 38 9.31 3.18 -9.56
N ALA A 39 8.21 3.92 -9.57
CA ALA A 39 7.50 4.24 -10.81
C ALA A 39 8.32 5.14 -11.73
N LYS A 40 9.12 6.06 -11.16
CA LYS A 40 9.97 6.98 -11.93
C LYS A 40 11.18 6.27 -12.55
N ASN A 41 11.71 5.25 -11.90
CA ASN A 41 12.96 4.60 -12.28
C ASN A 41 12.78 3.23 -12.90
N SER A 42 11.56 2.74 -12.99
CA SER A 42 11.25 1.42 -13.55
C SER A 42 9.90 1.45 -14.24
N LYS A 43 9.70 0.53 -15.19
CA LYS A 43 8.39 0.34 -15.80
C LYS A 43 7.58 -0.64 -14.97
N ILE A 44 6.52 -0.16 -14.33
CA ILE A 44 5.58 -1.03 -13.61
C ILE A 44 4.63 -1.65 -14.61
N VAL A 45 4.65 -2.97 -14.73
CA VAL A 45 3.82 -3.71 -15.69
C VAL A 45 2.61 -4.36 -15.04
N GLY A 46 2.57 -4.43 -13.72
CA GLY A 46 1.46 -4.96 -12.96
C GLY A 46 1.70 -4.77 -11.48
N ALA A 47 0.66 -4.99 -10.67
CA ALA A 47 0.77 -4.85 -9.23
C ALA A 47 -0.28 -5.71 -8.53
N ASP A 48 0.00 -6.05 -7.28
CA ASP A 48 -1.01 -6.62 -6.39
C ASP A 48 -0.84 -6.05 -4.98
N ILE A 49 -1.92 -6.12 -4.19
CA ILE A 49 -1.93 -5.72 -2.78
C ILE A 49 -2.52 -6.90 -2.01
N ASN A 50 -1.81 -7.33 -0.97
CA ASN A 50 -2.11 -8.54 -0.23
C ASN A 50 -2.25 -8.27 1.27
N GLU A 51 -2.80 -9.25 1.98
CA GLU A 51 -2.84 -9.35 3.43
C GLU A 51 -3.85 -8.42 4.11
N LEU A 52 -4.78 -7.80 3.36
CA LEU A 52 -5.89 -7.07 3.98
C LEU A 52 -6.85 -8.08 4.63
N SER A 53 -7.07 -7.90 5.93
CA SER A 53 -8.06 -8.66 6.69
C SER A 53 -9.06 -7.65 7.27
N PRO A 54 -10.18 -7.40 6.59
CA PRO A 54 -11.12 -6.35 6.99
C PRO A 54 -11.64 -6.57 8.41
N ILE A 55 -11.77 -5.47 9.15
CA ILE A 55 -12.31 -5.46 10.51
C ILE A 55 -13.73 -4.91 10.43
N LYS A 56 -14.70 -5.69 10.90
CA LYS A 56 -16.11 -5.29 10.89
C LYS A 56 -16.29 -3.97 11.64
N GLY A 57 -16.94 -3.01 11.02
CA GLY A 57 -17.18 -1.70 11.61
C GLY A 57 -16.05 -0.69 11.42
N PHE A 58 -14.95 -1.07 10.76
CA PHE A 58 -13.79 -0.20 10.55
C PHE A 58 -13.44 -0.11 9.07
N ASP A 59 -14.29 0.56 8.29
CA ASP A 59 -14.13 0.66 6.83
C ASP A 59 -12.98 1.59 6.42
N SER A 60 -12.45 2.41 7.34
CA SER A 60 -11.35 3.32 7.05
C SER A 60 -10.10 2.58 6.54
N TYR A 61 -9.85 1.37 7.01
CA TYR A 61 -8.70 0.59 6.56
C TYR A 61 -8.90 0.05 5.14
N ASN A 62 -10.14 -0.32 4.79
CA ASN A 62 -10.49 -0.71 3.43
C ASN A 62 -10.31 0.48 2.49
N PHE A 63 -10.72 1.67 2.92
CA PHE A 63 -10.53 2.91 2.16
C PHE A 63 -9.05 3.21 1.94
N LEU A 64 -8.21 3.02 2.97
CA LEU A 64 -6.76 3.23 2.86
C LEU A 64 -6.17 2.34 1.75
N VAL A 65 -6.54 1.06 1.74
CA VAL A 65 -6.04 0.12 0.73
C VAL A 65 -6.54 0.51 -0.67
N ALA A 66 -7.80 0.91 -0.80
CA ALA A 66 -8.35 1.41 -2.06
C ALA A 66 -7.59 2.65 -2.55
N LYS A 67 -7.27 3.57 -1.64
CA LYS A 67 -6.49 4.77 -1.95
C LYS A 67 -5.07 4.40 -2.39
N LEU A 68 -4.46 3.41 -1.74
CA LEU A 68 -3.14 2.92 -2.11
C LEU A 68 -3.14 2.36 -3.54
N ALA A 69 -4.14 1.54 -3.88
CA ALA A 69 -4.29 1.01 -5.23
C ALA A 69 -4.44 2.14 -6.27
N TYR A 70 -5.23 3.15 -5.94
CA TYR A 70 -5.41 4.31 -6.80
C TYR A 70 -4.08 5.07 -7.00
N LYS A 71 -3.29 5.22 -5.93
CA LYS A 71 -1.98 5.89 -6.01
C LYS A 71 -0.99 5.10 -6.87
N ILE A 72 -0.98 3.78 -6.73
CA ILE A 72 -0.11 2.93 -7.56
C ILE A 72 -0.45 3.11 -9.04
N LEU A 73 -1.74 3.07 -9.38
CA LEU A 73 -2.19 3.30 -10.76
C LEU A 73 -1.84 4.70 -11.25
N SER A 74 -2.04 5.71 -10.40
CA SER A 74 -1.71 7.10 -10.74
C SER A 74 -0.23 7.26 -11.06
N TYR A 75 0.64 6.72 -10.23
CA TYR A 75 2.09 6.83 -10.45
C TYR A 75 2.54 6.04 -11.68
N LYS A 76 1.95 4.85 -11.89
CA LYS A 76 2.26 4.07 -13.10
C LYS A 76 2.00 4.86 -14.38
N PHE A 77 0.88 5.56 -14.46
CA PHE A 77 0.51 6.29 -15.67
C PHE A 77 1.06 7.71 -15.72
N LEU A 78 1.49 8.27 -14.60
CA LEU A 78 2.11 9.59 -14.55
C LEU A 78 3.59 9.53 -14.96
N TYR A 79 4.26 8.48 -14.62
CA TYR A 79 5.68 8.26 -14.91
C TYR A 79 5.84 7.02 -15.79
#